data_c05cd608bda73fa2bc75a7e57bc1b523
#
_entry.id   c05cd608bda73fa2bc75a7e57bc1b523
#
_cell.length_a   1.000
_cell.length_b   1.000
_cell.length_c   1.000
_cell.angle_alpha   90.00
_cell.angle_beta   90.00
_cell.angle_gamma   90.00
#
_symmetry.space_group_name_H-M   'P 1'
#
loop_
_entity.id
_entity.type
_entity.pdbx_description
1 polymer ?
#
loop_
_entity_poly.entity_id
_entity_poly.type
_entity_poly.pdbx_seq_one_letter_code
_entity_poly.pdbx_strand_id
1 'polypeptide(L)'
;MDWAVKPGAEVSELNIEPRAQVFNVDYAQPIANGPNSVGFDDYYGIAASLDMVPYTFIENDRVTALPTEDRDFLMMYGREQGGKTRKGPTAPKFHAADVLPTLARKSCEFIERCAAAARADKPFFLYLPLASPHTPILPTPDWQGKSGINPYADFVMQTDAAVGQILATLDRQQLTGDTLVILTSDNGCSPQAMVEELAAHGHHPSGPLRGHKADIFEGGHRVPFVVRWPGQVAARTESRQIVCLTDILATVAEILACPLPDDAGEDSISFLPALRGAEGKRDHLVSHSINGSFAIRRGPWKLALCPDSGGWSAPRPGNKQTAGLPRVQLYNLADDLGEQHNLQ
;
A
#
# COMPACT_ATOMS: atom_id res chain seq x y z
N MET A 1 -13.73 -6.30 -8.38
CA MET A 1 -14.67 -7.22 -7.67
C MET A 1 -16.08 -6.70 -7.86
N ASP A 2 -16.94 -7.52 -8.43
CA ASP A 2 -18.32 -7.14 -8.71
C ASP A 2 -19.25 -7.93 -7.80
N TRP A 3 -20.00 -7.19 -7.00
CA TRP A 3 -20.95 -7.74 -6.07
C TRP A 3 -22.30 -7.97 -6.74
N ALA A 4 -22.96 -9.09 -6.47
CA ALA A 4 -24.32 -9.31 -6.88
C ALA A 4 -25.28 -8.34 -6.18
N VAL A 5 -26.29 -7.87 -6.91
CA VAL A 5 -27.32 -6.96 -6.39
C VAL A 5 -28.56 -7.78 -6.01
N LYS A 6 -29.23 -7.43 -4.93
CA LYS A 6 -30.49 -8.04 -4.52
C LYS A 6 -31.56 -7.85 -5.60
N PRO A 7 -32.42 -8.85 -5.84
CA PRO A 7 -33.51 -8.72 -6.80
C PRO A 7 -34.37 -7.49 -6.53
N GLY A 8 -34.57 -6.66 -7.58
CA GLY A 8 -35.36 -5.43 -7.50
C GLY A 8 -34.69 -4.25 -6.81
N ALA A 9 -33.43 -4.39 -6.37
CA ALA A 9 -32.66 -3.27 -5.87
C ALA A 9 -31.92 -2.57 -7.01
N GLU A 10 -31.78 -1.26 -6.91
CA GLU A 10 -30.98 -0.45 -7.85
C GLU A 10 -29.60 -0.17 -7.24
N VAL A 11 -28.57 -0.27 -8.07
CA VAL A 11 -27.22 0.21 -7.79
C VAL A 11 -26.87 1.17 -8.93
N SER A 12 -26.68 2.45 -8.61
CA SER A 12 -26.28 3.46 -9.58
C SER A 12 -24.83 3.85 -9.32
N GLU A 13 -24.02 3.91 -10.35
CA GLU A 13 -22.61 4.33 -10.27
C GLU A 13 -22.45 5.79 -9.85
N LEU A 14 -23.47 6.62 -9.93
CA LEU A 14 -23.31 8.07 -9.85
C LEU A 14 -24.11 8.83 -8.80
N ASN A 15 -25.14 8.29 -8.14
CA ASN A 15 -26.02 9.15 -7.32
C ASN A 15 -26.77 8.50 -6.14
N ILE A 16 -26.49 7.28 -5.77
CA ILE A 16 -27.10 6.72 -4.57
C ILE A 16 -26.18 7.02 -3.40
N GLU A 17 -26.74 7.45 -2.27
CA GLU A 17 -26.00 7.51 -1.03
C GLU A 17 -25.18 6.21 -0.88
N PRO A 18 -23.87 6.29 -0.70
CA PRO A 18 -22.99 5.12 -0.65
C PRO A 18 -23.47 4.05 0.34
N ARG A 19 -24.17 4.47 1.38
CA ARG A 19 -24.77 3.59 2.38
C ARG A 19 -25.94 2.75 1.83
N ALA A 20 -26.82 3.31 1.01
CA ALA A 20 -27.92 2.56 0.43
C ALA A 20 -27.43 1.47 -0.53
N GLN A 21 -26.39 1.78 -1.31
CA GLN A 21 -25.80 0.82 -2.26
C GLN A 21 -25.28 -0.44 -1.58
N VAL A 22 -24.54 -0.30 -0.45
CA VAL A 22 -23.96 -1.46 0.22
C VAL A 22 -25.00 -2.37 0.87
N PHE A 23 -26.20 -1.86 1.21
CA PHE A 23 -27.32 -2.68 1.68
C PHE A 23 -28.11 -3.35 0.55
N ASN A 24 -27.94 -2.89 -0.69
CA ASN A 24 -28.53 -3.50 -1.88
C ASN A 24 -27.71 -4.67 -2.42
N VAL A 25 -26.52 -4.90 -1.90
CA VAL A 25 -25.67 -6.04 -2.26
C VAL A 25 -26.22 -7.33 -1.65
N ASP A 26 -26.26 -8.40 -2.45
CA ASP A 26 -26.51 -9.77 -1.98
C ASP A 26 -25.20 -10.47 -1.65
N TYR A 27 -24.77 -10.34 -0.41
CA TYR A 27 -23.51 -10.91 0.09
C TYR A 27 -23.52 -12.45 0.15
N ALA A 28 -24.65 -13.12 -0.08
CA ALA A 28 -24.71 -14.58 -0.13
C ALA A 28 -24.27 -15.14 -1.49
N GLN A 29 -24.20 -14.29 -2.51
CA GLN A 29 -23.80 -14.69 -3.87
C GLN A 29 -22.28 -14.65 -4.04
N PRO A 30 -21.74 -15.39 -5.02
CA PRO A 30 -20.34 -15.26 -5.41
C PRO A 30 -20.00 -13.85 -5.89
N ILE A 31 -18.75 -13.46 -5.65
CA ILE A 31 -18.18 -12.21 -6.14
C ILE A 31 -17.55 -12.47 -7.51
N ALA A 32 -18.00 -11.74 -8.52
CA ALA A 32 -17.40 -11.80 -9.85
C ALA A 32 -16.20 -10.84 -9.98
N ASN A 33 -15.36 -11.08 -10.99
CA ASN A 33 -14.21 -10.23 -11.31
C ASN A 33 -13.28 -9.94 -10.11
N GLY A 34 -13.14 -10.92 -9.22
CA GLY A 34 -12.19 -10.89 -8.12
C GLY A 34 -10.79 -11.32 -8.53
N PRO A 35 -9.84 -11.40 -7.57
CA PRO A 35 -8.45 -11.81 -7.85
C PRO A 35 -8.34 -13.16 -8.57
N ASN A 36 -9.21 -14.11 -8.25
CA ASN A 36 -9.21 -15.42 -8.92
C ASN A 36 -9.53 -15.34 -10.41
N SER A 37 -10.24 -14.30 -10.86
CA SER A 37 -10.54 -14.11 -12.29
C SER A 37 -9.38 -13.54 -13.11
N VAL A 38 -8.32 -13.07 -12.45
CA VAL A 38 -7.13 -12.47 -13.07
C VAL A 38 -5.86 -13.30 -12.82
N GLY A 39 -6.02 -14.59 -12.48
CA GLY A 39 -4.93 -15.55 -12.41
C GLY A 39 -4.41 -15.93 -11.04
N PHE A 40 -5.00 -15.41 -9.94
CA PHE A 40 -4.67 -15.90 -8.60
C PHE A 40 -5.47 -17.17 -8.28
N ASP A 41 -4.79 -18.22 -7.83
CA ASP A 41 -5.42 -19.49 -7.42
C ASP A 41 -6.12 -19.37 -6.07
N ASP A 42 -5.54 -18.60 -5.16
CA ASP A 42 -6.03 -18.35 -3.80
C ASP A 42 -6.20 -16.85 -3.56
N TYR A 43 -7.29 -16.47 -2.93
CA TYR A 43 -7.49 -15.14 -2.39
C TYR A 43 -8.03 -15.21 -0.97
N TYR A 44 -7.43 -14.43 -0.06
CA TYR A 44 -7.98 -14.17 1.27
C TYR A 44 -7.71 -12.72 1.66
N GLY A 45 -8.76 -11.97 1.96
CA GLY A 45 -8.59 -10.55 2.25
C GLY A 45 -9.89 -9.86 2.68
N ILE A 46 -9.90 -8.56 2.52
CA ILE A 46 -11.05 -7.68 2.71
C ILE A 46 -11.41 -7.01 1.37
N ALA A 47 -12.63 -6.50 1.26
CA ALA A 47 -13.16 -6.00 -0.02
C ALA A 47 -12.48 -4.72 -0.52
N ALA A 48 -12.01 -3.88 0.41
CA ALA A 48 -11.45 -2.55 0.11
C ALA A 48 -10.55 -2.11 1.28
N SER A 49 -10.23 -0.80 1.36
CA SER A 49 -9.58 -0.24 2.54
C SER A 49 -10.40 -0.50 3.80
N LEU A 50 -9.73 -0.71 4.94
CA LEU A 50 -10.37 -1.12 6.20
C LEU A 50 -11.32 -0.05 6.79
N ASP A 51 -11.31 1.18 6.29
CA ASP A 51 -12.28 2.23 6.62
C ASP A 51 -13.55 2.18 5.75
N MET A 52 -13.63 1.24 4.81
CA MET A 52 -14.73 1.05 3.86
C MET A 52 -15.49 -0.26 4.10
N VAL A 53 -16.79 -0.21 3.88
CA VAL A 53 -17.70 -1.36 3.95
C VAL A 53 -17.67 -2.20 2.68
N PRO A 54 -18.00 -3.51 2.74
CA PRO A 54 -18.43 -4.28 3.90
C PRO A 54 -17.27 -4.73 4.78
N TYR A 55 -17.52 -4.85 6.07
CA TYR A 55 -16.55 -5.38 7.05
C TYR A 55 -16.72 -6.88 7.21
N THR A 56 -16.08 -7.61 6.33
CA THR A 56 -16.05 -9.07 6.33
C THR A 56 -14.80 -9.55 5.61
N PHE A 57 -14.33 -10.73 5.93
CA PHE A 57 -13.30 -11.38 5.13
C PHE A 57 -13.93 -12.06 3.92
N ILE A 58 -13.12 -12.14 2.87
CA ILE A 58 -13.44 -12.86 1.64
C ILE A 58 -12.42 -13.98 1.47
N GLU A 59 -12.88 -15.17 1.16
CA GLU A 59 -12.04 -16.28 0.74
C GLU A 59 -12.46 -16.69 -0.67
N ASN A 60 -11.54 -16.54 -1.61
CA ASN A 60 -11.76 -16.68 -3.04
C ASN A 60 -12.88 -15.76 -3.56
N ASP A 61 -14.02 -16.31 -3.89
CA ASP A 61 -15.16 -15.58 -4.46
C ASP A 61 -16.32 -15.38 -3.47
N ARG A 62 -16.12 -15.64 -2.16
CA ARG A 62 -17.20 -15.57 -1.18
C ARG A 62 -16.79 -14.89 0.12
N VAL A 63 -17.75 -14.23 0.74
CA VAL A 63 -17.57 -13.76 2.12
C VAL A 63 -17.49 -14.98 3.07
N THR A 64 -16.59 -14.91 4.05
CA THR A 64 -16.44 -15.97 5.05
C THR A 64 -17.56 -15.97 6.07
N ALA A 65 -18.24 -14.84 6.25
CA ALA A 65 -19.43 -14.69 7.07
C ALA A 65 -20.29 -13.57 6.51
N LEU A 66 -21.62 -13.77 6.49
CA LEU A 66 -22.56 -12.75 6.01
C LEU A 66 -22.51 -11.51 6.90
N PRO A 67 -22.40 -10.31 6.34
CA PRO A 67 -22.37 -9.05 7.07
C PRO A 67 -23.79 -8.63 7.45
N THR A 68 -24.31 -9.18 8.56
CA THR A 68 -25.69 -8.98 9.02
C THR A 68 -25.85 -7.87 10.05
N GLU A 69 -24.75 -7.33 10.57
CA GLU A 69 -24.74 -6.20 11.50
C GLU A 69 -24.46 -4.88 10.77
N ASP A 70 -24.79 -3.75 11.42
CA ASP A 70 -24.54 -2.40 10.92
C ASP A 70 -23.62 -1.68 11.90
N ARG A 71 -22.32 -1.73 11.68
CA ARG A 71 -21.30 -1.19 12.60
C ARG A 71 -20.34 -0.21 11.93
N ASP A 72 -19.68 0.56 12.78
CA ASP A 72 -18.49 1.37 12.50
C ASP A 72 -17.38 1.04 13.50
N PHE A 73 -16.17 1.52 13.24
CA PHE A 73 -15.02 1.39 14.11
C PHE A 73 -14.38 2.75 14.34
N LEU A 74 -13.65 2.93 15.47
CA LEU A 74 -12.83 4.12 15.65
C LEU A 74 -11.77 4.22 14.55
N MET A 75 -11.50 5.43 14.08
CA MET A 75 -10.42 5.66 13.11
C MET A 75 -9.03 5.49 13.74
N MET A 76 -8.93 5.67 15.07
CA MET A 76 -7.68 5.47 15.80
C MET A 76 -7.97 5.05 17.24
N TYR A 77 -7.25 4.02 17.72
CA TYR A 77 -7.32 3.57 19.11
C TYR A 77 -7.01 4.71 20.09
N GLY A 78 -7.83 4.84 21.13
CA GLY A 78 -7.66 5.87 22.17
C GLY A 78 -7.88 7.31 21.71
N ARG A 79 -8.43 7.52 20.51
CA ARG A 79 -8.70 8.84 19.91
C ARG A 79 -10.14 8.94 19.42
N GLU A 80 -11.09 9.01 20.35
CA GLU A 80 -12.53 9.08 20.00
C GLU A 80 -12.90 10.28 19.13
N GLN A 81 -12.19 11.41 19.31
CA GLN A 81 -12.38 12.63 18.51
C GLN A 81 -11.85 12.51 17.08
N GLY A 82 -11.06 11.48 16.78
CA GLY A 82 -10.54 11.20 15.44
C GLY A 82 -11.60 10.68 14.45
N GLY A 83 -12.85 10.52 14.90
CA GLY A 83 -13.94 10.05 14.07
C GLY A 83 -14.03 8.52 14.00
N LYS A 84 -14.95 8.07 13.14
CA LYS A 84 -15.23 6.66 12.90
C LYS A 84 -15.19 6.33 11.42
N THR A 85 -14.98 5.06 11.13
CA THR A 85 -15.08 4.53 9.77
C THR A 85 -16.53 4.65 9.24
N ARG A 86 -16.72 4.38 7.96
CA ARG A 86 -18.07 4.33 7.39
C ARG A 86 -18.89 3.26 8.10
N LYS A 87 -20.09 3.62 8.57
CA LYS A 87 -21.00 2.67 9.17
C LYS A 87 -21.69 1.84 8.09
N GLY A 88 -21.74 0.52 8.24
CA GLY A 88 -22.42 -0.34 7.28
C GLY A 88 -22.28 -1.85 7.55
N PRO A 89 -22.59 -2.66 6.53
CA PRO A 89 -22.63 -4.11 6.65
C PRO A 89 -21.37 -4.70 7.27
N THR A 90 -21.54 -5.44 8.36
CA THR A 90 -20.45 -5.99 9.17
C THR A 90 -20.76 -7.44 9.54
N ALA A 91 -19.81 -8.33 9.38
CA ALA A 91 -19.94 -9.71 9.85
C ALA A 91 -19.94 -9.76 11.40
N PRO A 92 -20.76 -10.64 12.05
CA PRO A 92 -20.98 -10.59 13.51
C PRO A 92 -19.73 -10.67 14.38
N LYS A 93 -18.70 -11.36 13.92
CA LYS A 93 -17.44 -11.55 14.67
C LYS A 93 -16.26 -10.78 14.03
N PHE A 94 -16.54 -9.83 13.17
CA PHE A 94 -15.47 -9.05 12.55
C PHE A 94 -14.99 -7.95 13.51
N HIS A 95 -13.69 -7.90 13.76
CA HIS A 95 -13.01 -6.83 14.46
C HIS A 95 -11.90 -6.27 13.58
N ALA A 96 -11.89 -4.96 13.40
CA ALA A 96 -10.92 -4.31 12.51
C ALA A 96 -9.46 -4.52 12.98
N ALA A 97 -9.21 -4.59 14.30
CA ALA A 97 -7.90 -4.88 14.86
C ALA A 97 -7.37 -6.29 14.53
N ASP A 98 -8.27 -7.24 14.22
CA ASP A 98 -7.90 -8.62 13.90
C ASP A 98 -7.47 -8.81 12.44
N VAL A 99 -7.64 -7.79 11.58
CA VAL A 99 -7.35 -7.92 10.15
C VAL A 99 -5.86 -8.17 9.91
N LEU A 100 -4.98 -7.36 10.47
CA LEU A 100 -3.52 -7.53 10.30
C LEU A 100 -3.03 -8.91 10.79
N PRO A 101 -3.32 -9.34 12.03
CA PRO A 101 -2.86 -10.67 12.48
C PRO A 101 -3.50 -11.82 11.68
N THR A 102 -4.73 -11.65 11.20
CA THR A 102 -5.38 -12.66 10.37
C THR A 102 -4.69 -12.79 9.01
N LEU A 103 -4.38 -11.67 8.34
CA LEU A 103 -3.66 -11.69 7.07
C LEU A 103 -2.25 -12.27 7.22
N ALA A 104 -1.53 -11.91 8.28
CA ALA A 104 -0.21 -12.49 8.58
C ALA A 104 -0.28 -14.02 8.77
N ARG A 105 -1.22 -14.49 9.58
CA ARG A 105 -1.44 -15.93 9.81
C ARG A 105 -1.80 -16.66 8.52
N LYS A 106 -2.76 -16.14 7.73
CA LYS A 106 -3.16 -16.72 6.44
C LYS A 106 -2.01 -16.78 5.44
N SER A 107 -1.15 -15.77 5.44
CA SER A 107 0.07 -15.78 4.60
C SER A 107 1.06 -16.87 5.04
N CYS A 108 1.24 -17.05 6.34
CA CYS A 108 2.08 -18.13 6.85
C CYS A 108 1.51 -19.51 6.49
N GLU A 109 0.19 -19.72 6.67
CA GLU A 109 -0.51 -20.94 6.28
C GLU A 109 -0.37 -21.24 4.77
N PHE A 110 -0.45 -20.20 3.92
CA PHE A 110 -0.23 -20.32 2.49
C PHE A 110 1.21 -20.77 2.17
N ILE A 111 2.21 -20.13 2.75
CA ILE A 111 3.63 -20.49 2.57
C ILE A 111 3.86 -21.95 3.00
N GLU A 112 3.35 -22.35 4.15
CA GLU A 112 3.49 -23.71 4.67
C GLU A 112 2.85 -24.74 3.74
N ARG A 113 1.65 -24.46 3.21
CA ARG A 113 0.95 -25.31 2.24
C ARG A 113 1.72 -25.45 0.92
N CYS A 114 2.33 -24.37 0.44
CA CYS A 114 3.06 -24.35 -0.83
C CYS A 114 4.50 -24.87 -0.71
N ALA A 115 5.06 -24.98 0.48
CA ALA A 115 6.48 -25.21 0.70
C ALA A 115 7.03 -26.49 0.04
N ALA A 116 6.29 -27.59 0.09
CA ALA A 116 6.73 -28.85 -0.53
C ALA A 116 6.83 -28.73 -2.05
N ALA A 117 5.84 -28.08 -2.69
CA ALA A 117 5.82 -27.85 -4.13
C ALA A 117 6.92 -26.84 -4.53
N ALA A 118 7.12 -25.78 -3.74
CA ALA A 118 8.16 -24.79 -4.00
C ALA A 118 9.58 -25.41 -4.01
N ARG A 119 9.87 -26.31 -3.08
CA ARG A 119 11.13 -27.07 -3.06
C ARG A 119 11.27 -28.09 -4.21
N ALA A 120 10.18 -28.38 -4.93
CA ALA A 120 10.15 -29.25 -6.10
C ALA A 120 9.96 -28.45 -7.39
N ASP A 121 10.54 -27.27 -7.48
CA ASP A 121 10.55 -26.37 -8.65
C ASP A 121 9.16 -25.90 -9.13
N LYS A 122 8.19 -25.82 -8.19
CA LYS A 122 6.88 -25.21 -8.41
C LYS A 122 6.72 -23.99 -7.52
N PRO A 123 7.34 -22.85 -7.88
CA PRO A 123 7.32 -21.65 -7.06
C PRO A 123 5.92 -21.07 -6.90
N PHE A 124 5.71 -20.31 -5.84
CA PHE A 124 4.50 -19.54 -5.62
C PHE A 124 4.77 -18.04 -5.78
N PHE A 125 3.71 -17.29 -6.03
CA PHE A 125 3.68 -15.84 -5.93
C PHE A 125 2.70 -15.44 -4.83
N LEU A 126 3.17 -14.74 -3.82
CA LEU A 126 2.35 -14.19 -2.74
C LEU A 126 2.34 -12.67 -2.83
N TYR A 127 1.18 -12.08 -3.18
CA TYR A 127 0.93 -10.66 -3.08
C TYR A 127 0.18 -10.36 -1.79
N LEU A 128 0.79 -9.59 -0.88
CA LEU A 128 0.27 -9.31 0.44
C LEU A 128 0.12 -7.80 0.67
N PRO A 129 -0.94 -7.17 0.16
CA PRO A 129 -1.23 -5.77 0.43
C PRO A 129 -1.88 -5.63 1.81
N LEU A 130 -1.07 -5.36 2.82
CA LEU A 130 -1.55 -5.16 4.19
C LEU A 130 -2.38 -3.87 4.29
N ALA A 131 -3.49 -3.92 5.04
CA ALA A 131 -4.29 -2.74 5.35
C ALA A 131 -3.59 -1.82 6.38
N SER A 132 -2.57 -2.31 7.06
CA SER A 132 -1.76 -1.54 8.03
C SER A 132 -0.54 -0.89 7.35
N PRO A 133 -0.06 0.26 7.87
CA PRO A 133 -0.60 1.01 9.01
C PRO A 133 -1.63 2.08 8.65
N HIS A 134 -2.41 1.89 7.56
CA HIS A 134 -3.51 2.79 7.17
C HIS A 134 -4.62 2.84 8.24
N THR A 135 -5.43 3.89 8.21
CA THR A 135 -6.65 3.99 9.03
C THR A 135 -7.66 2.90 8.66
N PRO A 136 -8.42 2.37 9.64
CA PRO A 136 -8.38 2.67 11.07
C PRO A 136 -7.11 2.13 11.74
N ILE A 137 -6.47 2.98 12.55
CA ILE A 137 -5.23 2.66 13.25
C ILE A 137 -5.58 1.98 14.57
N LEU A 138 -5.64 0.66 14.53
CA LEU A 138 -6.17 -0.17 15.62
C LEU A 138 -5.18 -1.30 15.96
N PRO A 139 -4.05 -0.99 16.62
CA PRO A 139 -3.15 -2.02 17.11
C PRO A 139 -3.88 -2.95 18.08
N THR A 140 -3.56 -4.24 18.03
CA THR A 140 -4.11 -5.20 19.00
C THR A 140 -3.65 -4.86 20.42
N PRO A 141 -4.37 -5.33 21.47
CA PRO A 141 -4.03 -5.03 22.86
C PRO A 141 -2.57 -5.26 23.21
N ASP A 142 -1.95 -6.30 22.65
CA ASP A 142 -0.54 -6.62 22.89
C ASP A 142 0.44 -5.56 22.36
N TRP A 143 0.01 -4.69 21.45
CA TRP A 143 0.84 -3.66 20.83
C TRP A 143 0.53 -2.26 21.33
N GLN A 144 -0.60 -2.05 21.98
CA GLN A 144 -1.01 -0.75 22.48
C GLN A 144 -0.02 -0.20 23.51
N GLY A 145 0.48 1.01 23.26
CA GLY A 145 1.44 1.71 24.12
C GLY A 145 2.90 1.26 23.99
N LYS A 146 3.22 0.25 23.14
CA LYS A 146 4.60 -0.28 23.05
C LYS A 146 5.61 0.69 22.46
N SER A 147 5.20 1.57 21.59
CA SER A 147 6.11 2.59 21.02
C SER A 147 6.47 3.69 22.03
N GLY A 148 5.61 3.92 23.00
CA GLY A 148 5.71 5.09 23.89
C GLY A 148 5.46 6.43 23.20
N ILE A 149 4.97 6.41 21.95
CA ILE A 149 4.73 7.62 21.15
C ILE A 149 3.23 7.82 20.92
N ASN A 150 2.64 7.02 20.04
CA ASN A 150 1.21 7.11 19.69
C ASN A 150 0.70 5.81 19.06
N PRO A 151 -0.63 5.64 18.87
CA PRO A 151 -1.19 4.43 18.30
C PRO A 151 -0.70 4.09 16.89
N TYR A 152 -0.33 5.08 16.08
CA TYR A 152 0.24 4.83 14.76
C TYR A 152 1.61 4.15 14.85
N ALA A 153 2.49 4.65 15.72
CA ALA A 153 3.80 4.03 15.93
C ALA A 153 3.66 2.60 16.48
N ASP A 154 2.70 2.35 17.39
CA ASP A 154 2.38 0.99 17.87
C ASP A 154 1.95 0.09 16.71
N PHE A 155 1.12 0.62 15.80
CA PHE A 155 0.61 -0.15 14.66
C PHE A 155 1.68 -0.43 13.61
N VAL A 156 2.63 0.50 13.42
CA VAL A 156 3.84 0.27 12.60
C VAL A 156 4.68 -0.85 13.18
N MET A 157 4.92 -0.86 14.50
CA MET A 157 5.65 -1.95 15.17
C MET A 157 4.95 -3.30 15.00
N GLN A 158 3.62 -3.33 15.09
CA GLN A 158 2.84 -4.54 14.85
C GLN A 158 2.93 -4.99 13.38
N THR A 159 2.95 -4.05 12.43
CA THR A 159 3.10 -4.34 11.00
C THR A 159 4.49 -4.96 10.73
N ASP A 160 5.54 -4.39 11.31
CA ASP A 160 6.90 -4.93 11.21
C ASP A 160 6.98 -6.37 11.79
N ALA A 161 6.35 -6.60 12.94
CA ALA A 161 6.29 -7.94 13.54
C ALA A 161 5.52 -8.95 12.67
N ALA A 162 4.47 -8.52 11.96
CA ALA A 162 3.76 -9.37 11.00
C ALA A 162 4.66 -9.77 9.82
N VAL A 163 5.46 -8.83 9.30
CA VAL A 163 6.50 -9.14 8.29
C VAL A 163 7.52 -10.12 8.86
N GLY A 164 7.96 -9.92 10.10
CA GLY A 164 8.87 -10.83 10.81
C GLY A 164 8.32 -12.27 10.90
N GLN A 165 7.03 -12.46 11.16
CA GLN A 165 6.39 -13.78 11.17
C GLN A 165 6.45 -14.48 9.81
N ILE A 166 6.25 -13.73 8.72
CA ILE A 166 6.32 -14.26 7.35
C ILE A 166 7.74 -14.69 7.03
N LEU A 167 8.73 -13.84 7.33
CA LEU A 167 10.15 -14.17 7.12
C LEU A 167 10.57 -15.40 7.91
N ALA A 168 10.17 -15.49 9.18
CA ALA A 168 10.44 -16.65 10.02
C ALA A 168 9.76 -17.93 9.49
N THR A 169 8.61 -17.80 8.82
CA THR A 169 7.94 -18.95 8.18
C THR A 169 8.72 -19.43 6.96
N LEU A 170 9.21 -18.51 6.12
CA LEU A 170 10.11 -18.87 5.02
C LEU A 170 11.38 -19.60 5.52
N ASP A 171 11.94 -19.13 6.62
CA ASP A 171 13.14 -19.74 7.24
C ASP A 171 12.81 -21.17 7.75
N ARG A 172 11.73 -21.34 8.49
CA ARG A 172 11.28 -22.67 8.98
C ARG A 172 11.00 -23.64 7.85
N GLN A 173 10.47 -23.15 6.72
CA GLN A 173 10.16 -23.95 5.54
C GLN A 173 11.38 -24.14 4.61
N GLN A 174 12.56 -23.64 4.96
CA GLN A 174 13.79 -23.73 4.17
C GLN A 174 13.64 -23.13 2.75
N LEU A 175 12.88 -22.04 2.64
CA LEU A 175 12.62 -21.34 1.38
C LEU A 175 13.37 -20.02 1.26
N THR A 176 14.07 -19.60 2.29
CA THR A 176 14.74 -18.28 2.36
C THR A 176 15.71 -18.06 1.21
N GLY A 177 16.48 -19.08 0.82
CA GLY A 177 17.49 -18.98 -0.24
C GLY A 177 16.88 -18.73 -1.62
N ASP A 178 15.70 -19.29 -1.87
CA ASP A 178 15.06 -19.33 -3.17
C ASP A 178 13.84 -18.38 -3.28
N THR A 179 13.64 -17.51 -2.29
CA THR A 179 12.54 -16.57 -2.27
C THR A 179 13.02 -15.13 -2.43
N LEU A 180 12.55 -14.45 -3.50
CA LEU A 180 12.61 -13.00 -3.62
C LEU A 180 11.53 -12.39 -2.75
N VAL A 181 11.91 -11.60 -1.74
CA VAL A 181 11.00 -10.81 -0.91
C VAL A 181 11.18 -9.34 -1.22
N ILE A 182 10.10 -8.66 -1.54
CA ILE A 182 10.03 -7.21 -1.74
C ILE A 182 9.13 -6.62 -0.67
N LEU A 183 9.65 -5.70 0.13
CA LEU A 183 8.89 -4.90 1.09
C LEU A 183 8.82 -3.46 0.59
N THR A 184 7.62 -2.94 0.46
CA THR A 184 7.37 -1.57 0.00
C THR A 184 6.07 -1.02 0.57
N SER A 185 5.69 0.17 0.16
CA SER A 185 4.40 0.83 0.44
C SER A 185 3.83 1.42 -0.85
N ASP A 186 2.54 1.60 -0.90
CA ASP A 186 1.83 2.20 -2.05
C ASP A 186 2.04 3.71 -2.15
N ASN A 187 2.18 4.40 -0.99
CA ASN A 187 2.40 5.85 -0.90
C ASN A 187 3.10 6.23 0.40
N GLY A 188 3.50 7.48 0.50
CA GLY A 188 4.08 8.05 1.71
C GLY A 188 3.13 8.08 2.90
N CYS A 189 3.66 8.38 4.07
CA CYS A 189 2.90 8.45 5.31
C CYS A 189 1.72 9.40 5.20
N SER A 190 0.58 9.01 5.79
CA SER A 190 -0.60 9.86 5.86
C SER A 190 -0.54 10.85 7.03
N PRO A 191 -1.07 12.09 6.90
CA PRO A 191 -1.23 13.01 8.02
C PRO A 191 -2.03 12.42 9.21
N GLN A 192 -2.90 11.45 8.97
CA GLN A 192 -3.63 10.73 10.03
C GLN A 192 -2.72 9.96 10.99
N ALA A 193 -1.44 9.76 10.64
CA ALA A 193 -0.43 9.21 11.55
C ALA A 193 -0.11 10.12 12.75
N MET A 194 -0.70 11.32 12.83
CA MET A 194 -0.38 12.34 13.85
C MET A 194 1.10 12.74 13.77
N VAL A 195 1.52 13.17 12.59
CA VAL A 195 2.94 13.43 12.24
C VAL A 195 3.61 14.41 13.21
N GLU A 196 2.87 15.39 13.72
CA GLU A 196 3.40 16.34 14.72
C GLU A 196 3.72 15.67 16.07
N GLU A 197 2.89 14.72 16.52
CA GLU A 197 3.20 13.93 17.72
C GLU A 197 4.46 13.08 17.51
N LEU A 198 4.59 12.44 16.35
CA LEU A 198 5.78 11.67 16.00
C LEU A 198 7.03 12.56 15.98
N ALA A 199 6.95 13.73 15.34
CA ALA A 199 8.05 14.69 15.27
C ALA A 199 8.48 15.21 16.63
N ALA A 200 7.53 15.43 17.57
CA ALA A 200 7.84 15.84 18.95
C ALA A 200 8.70 14.79 19.69
N HIS A 201 8.67 13.54 19.24
CA HIS A 201 9.53 12.44 19.74
C HIS A 201 10.74 12.18 18.86
N GLY A 202 11.05 13.08 17.91
CA GLY A 202 12.18 12.93 16.99
C GLY A 202 11.96 11.94 15.87
N HIS A 203 10.73 11.43 15.66
CA HIS A 203 10.41 10.52 14.58
C HIS A 203 9.75 11.26 13.41
N HIS A 204 10.41 11.26 12.25
CA HIS A 204 9.92 11.86 11.02
C HIS A 204 9.60 10.74 10.01
N PRO A 205 8.31 10.38 9.78
CA PRO A 205 7.93 9.23 8.96
C PRO A 205 8.45 9.29 7.51
N SER A 206 8.55 10.51 6.94
CA SER A 206 9.10 10.74 5.61
C SER A 206 10.60 11.10 5.64
N GLY A 207 11.26 11.06 6.80
CA GLY A 207 12.65 11.48 6.95
C GLY A 207 12.83 12.96 6.52
N PRO A 208 13.81 13.27 5.66
CA PRO A 208 14.04 14.62 5.16
C PRO A 208 13.11 15.01 4.00
N LEU A 209 12.27 14.12 3.52
CA LEU A 209 11.44 14.34 2.34
C LEU A 209 10.25 15.24 2.69
N ARG A 210 9.95 16.19 1.81
CA ARG A 210 8.79 17.06 1.94
C ARG A 210 7.50 16.34 1.60
N GLY A 211 6.42 16.69 2.30
CA GLY A 211 5.08 16.24 1.98
C GLY A 211 4.72 14.88 2.57
N HIS A 212 3.52 14.44 2.22
CA HIS A 212 2.86 13.25 2.73
C HIS A 212 2.12 12.53 1.61
N LYS A 213 1.44 11.42 1.94
CA LYS A 213 0.40 10.83 1.09
C LYS A 213 -0.42 11.91 0.39
N ALA A 214 -0.72 11.72 -0.87
CA ALA A 214 -1.47 12.62 -1.76
C ALA A 214 -0.67 13.76 -2.41
N ASP A 215 0.47 14.16 -1.86
CA ASP A 215 1.26 15.28 -2.37
C ASP A 215 2.11 14.91 -3.59
N ILE A 216 2.46 15.94 -4.38
CA ILE A 216 3.39 15.80 -5.51
C ILE A 216 4.85 15.69 -5.05
N PHE A 217 5.16 16.09 -3.81
CA PHE A 217 6.49 16.07 -3.23
C PHE A 217 7.02 14.66 -2.98
N GLU A 218 8.34 14.53 -2.80
CA GLU A 218 9.00 13.23 -2.59
C GLU A 218 8.43 12.43 -1.42
N GLY A 219 8.01 13.08 -0.32
CA GLY A 219 7.38 12.41 0.81
C GLY A 219 6.03 11.74 0.51
N GLY A 220 5.39 12.10 -0.62
CA GLY A 220 4.19 11.43 -1.10
C GLY A 220 4.45 10.17 -1.92
N HIS A 221 5.62 10.08 -2.55
CA HIS A 221 5.93 9.06 -3.57
C HIS A 221 7.16 8.21 -3.26
N ARG A 222 8.17 8.76 -2.60
CA ARG A 222 9.41 8.05 -2.29
C ARG A 222 9.23 7.20 -1.05
N VAL A 223 8.79 5.97 -1.28
CA VAL A 223 8.50 4.97 -0.25
C VAL A 223 9.69 4.05 -0.02
N PRO A 224 9.76 3.34 1.13
CA PRO A 224 10.71 2.27 1.33
C PRO A 224 10.60 1.22 0.21
N PHE A 225 11.74 0.76 -0.28
CA PHE A 225 11.82 -0.35 -1.24
C PHE A 225 13.00 -1.24 -0.83
N VAL A 226 12.67 -2.33 -0.14
CA VAL A 226 13.66 -3.25 0.42
C VAL A 226 13.52 -4.61 -0.23
N VAL A 227 14.64 -5.14 -0.71
CA VAL A 227 14.69 -6.43 -1.39
C VAL A 227 15.59 -7.40 -0.63
N ARG A 228 15.10 -8.61 -0.40
CA ARG A 228 15.86 -9.74 0.12
C ARG A 228 15.79 -10.89 -0.89
N TRP A 229 16.94 -11.29 -1.42
CA TRP A 229 17.06 -12.45 -2.32
C TRP A 229 18.43 -13.09 -2.16
N PRO A 230 18.64 -13.92 -1.14
CA PRO A 230 19.93 -14.51 -0.87
C PRO A 230 20.48 -15.28 -2.08
N GLY A 231 21.79 -15.14 -2.34
CA GLY A 231 22.44 -15.75 -3.49
C GLY A 231 22.29 -15.00 -4.83
N GLN A 232 21.33 -14.07 -4.94
CA GLN A 232 21.11 -13.25 -6.15
C GLN A 232 21.40 -11.76 -5.87
N VAL A 233 21.05 -11.26 -4.69
CA VAL A 233 21.27 -9.89 -4.26
C VAL A 233 22.26 -9.88 -3.10
N ALA A 234 23.33 -9.10 -3.23
CA ALA A 234 24.33 -8.96 -2.18
C ALA A 234 23.72 -8.29 -0.94
N ALA A 235 24.00 -8.84 0.24
CA ALA A 235 23.51 -8.28 1.49
C ALA A 235 24.14 -6.91 1.77
N ARG A 236 23.35 -6.01 2.41
CA ARG A 236 23.81 -4.67 2.83
C ARG A 236 24.28 -3.78 1.68
N THR A 237 23.70 -3.96 0.50
CA THR A 237 23.93 -3.07 -0.65
C THR A 237 22.80 -2.07 -0.77
N GLU A 238 23.11 -0.93 -1.38
CA GLU A 238 22.15 0.12 -1.71
C GLU A 238 22.25 0.45 -3.20
N SER A 239 21.13 0.74 -3.83
CA SER A 239 21.07 1.23 -5.20
C SER A 239 20.44 2.61 -5.24
N ARG A 240 21.00 3.50 -6.07
CA ARG A 240 20.42 4.83 -6.35
C ARG A 240 19.55 4.83 -7.61
N GLN A 241 19.33 3.66 -8.19
CA GLN A 241 18.48 3.49 -9.36
C GLN A 241 17.06 3.97 -9.05
N ILE A 242 16.51 4.77 -9.96
CA ILE A 242 15.08 5.10 -9.93
C ILE A 242 14.30 3.83 -10.26
N VAL A 243 13.35 3.45 -9.41
CA VAL A 243 12.43 2.33 -9.61
C VAL A 243 11.00 2.81 -9.38
N CYS A 244 10.05 2.17 -10.05
CA CYS A 244 8.62 2.37 -9.86
C CYS A 244 7.97 1.05 -9.44
N LEU A 245 6.87 1.08 -8.70
CA LEU A 245 6.17 -0.16 -8.34
C LEU A 245 5.61 -0.89 -9.56
N THR A 246 5.31 -0.18 -10.65
CA THR A 246 4.95 -0.76 -11.94
C THR A 246 6.05 -1.65 -12.52
N ASP A 247 7.32 -1.43 -12.15
CA ASP A 247 8.48 -2.18 -12.63
C ASP A 247 8.54 -3.63 -12.13
N ILE A 248 7.75 -3.97 -11.12
CA ILE A 248 7.64 -5.33 -10.59
C ILE A 248 7.20 -6.29 -11.69
N LEU A 249 6.26 -5.89 -12.55
CA LEU A 249 5.76 -6.74 -13.63
C LEU A 249 6.89 -7.14 -14.60
N ALA A 250 7.60 -6.17 -15.17
CA ALA A 250 8.71 -6.46 -16.10
C ALA A 250 9.87 -7.20 -15.40
N THR A 251 10.11 -6.92 -14.12
CA THR A 251 11.16 -7.60 -13.35
C THR A 251 10.83 -9.09 -13.15
N VAL A 252 9.59 -9.40 -12.77
CA VAL A 252 9.14 -10.79 -12.60
C VAL A 252 9.14 -11.51 -13.96
N ALA A 253 8.68 -10.86 -15.02
CA ALA A 253 8.70 -11.42 -16.37
C ALA A 253 10.15 -11.76 -16.82
N GLU A 254 11.12 -10.88 -16.55
CA GLU A 254 12.54 -11.14 -16.84
C GLU A 254 13.11 -12.28 -16.00
N ILE A 255 12.77 -12.37 -14.70
CA ILE A 255 13.18 -13.47 -13.82
C ILE A 255 12.67 -14.82 -14.34
N LEU A 256 11.43 -14.86 -14.82
CA LEU A 256 10.77 -16.07 -15.32
C LEU A 256 11.09 -16.36 -16.81
N ALA A 257 11.89 -15.52 -17.46
CA ALA A 257 12.15 -15.57 -18.90
C ALA A 257 10.86 -15.63 -19.74
N CYS A 258 9.82 -14.93 -19.29
CA CYS A 258 8.51 -14.83 -19.92
C CYS A 258 8.37 -13.43 -20.55
N PRO A 259 8.42 -13.28 -21.87
CA PRO A 259 8.30 -11.96 -22.49
C PRO A 259 6.88 -11.40 -22.26
N LEU A 260 6.83 -10.10 -21.96
CA LEU A 260 5.55 -9.39 -21.89
C LEU A 260 5.03 -9.15 -23.32
N PRO A 261 3.72 -9.25 -23.55
CA PRO A 261 3.11 -8.81 -24.80
C PRO A 261 3.18 -7.28 -24.93
N ASP A 262 3.08 -6.78 -26.18
CA ASP A 262 3.23 -5.36 -26.48
C ASP A 262 2.17 -4.45 -25.84
N ASP A 263 1.04 -5.03 -25.43
CA ASP A 263 -0.10 -4.38 -24.81
C ASP A 263 -0.14 -4.55 -23.27
N ALA A 264 0.96 -4.96 -22.64
CA ALA A 264 1.05 -5.13 -21.20
C ALA A 264 2.32 -4.50 -20.61
N GLY A 265 2.14 -3.71 -19.57
CA GLY A 265 3.24 -3.11 -18.80
C GLY A 265 4.00 -2.02 -19.56
N GLU A 266 3.30 -1.14 -20.29
CA GLU A 266 3.89 -0.09 -21.15
C GLU A 266 4.92 0.76 -20.39
N ASP A 267 4.66 1.09 -19.13
CA ASP A 267 5.55 1.88 -18.29
C ASP A 267 6.45 1.03 -17.37
N SER A 268 6.42 -0.29 -17.53
CA SER A 268 7.17 -1.21 -16.67
C SER A 268 8.58 -1.44 -17.22
N ILE A 269 9.59 -1.15 -16.40
CA ILE A 269 11.01 -1.35 -16.78
C ILE A 269 11.66 -2.22 -15.70
N SER A 270 12.20 -3.37 -16.10
CA SER A 270 12.83 -4.29 -15.14
C SER A 270 13.98 -3.64 -14.38
N PHE A 271 13.97 -3.78 -13.06
CA PHE A 271 15.07 -3.42 -12.17
C PHE A 271 15.97 -4.62 -11.79
N LEU A 272 15.79 -5.77 -12.42
CA LEU A 272 16.63 -6.95 -12.17
C LEU A 272 18.14 -6.66 -12.34
N PRO A 273 18.58 -5.89 -13.36
CA PRO A 273 20.00 -5.50 -13.46
C PRO A 273 20.51 -4.76 -12.23
N ALA A 274 19.72 -3.83 -11.70
CA ALA A 274 20.08 -3.07 -10.49
C ALA A 274 20.15 -3.95 -9.25
N LEU A 275 19.31 -4.97 -9.12
CA LEU A 275 19.39 -5.97 -8.04
C LEU A 275 20.71 -6.76 -8.08
N ARG A 276 21.26 -6.95 -9.28
CA ARG A 276 22.54 -7.66 -9.51
C ARG A 276 23.76 -6.74 -9.52
N GLY A 277 23.59 -5.49 -9.13
CA GLY A 277 24.68 -4.50 -9.04
C GLY A 277 25.09 -3.87 -10.37
N ALA A 278 24.30 -4.07 -11.44
CA ALA A 278 24.49 -3.39 -12.72
C ALA A 278 23.69 -2.08 -12.77
N GLU A 279 23.95 -1.25 -13.77
CA GLU A 279 23.16 -0.05 -14.01
C GLU A 279 21.76 -0.41 -14.47
N GLY A 280 20.75 0.24 -13.87
CA GLY A 280 19.37 0.07 -14.25
C GLY A 280 19.00 0.86 -15.51
N LYS A 281 17.88 0.52 -16.10
CA LYS A 281 17.45 1.09 -17.39
C LYS A 281 16.53 2.31 -17.26
N ARG A 282 15.88 2.51 -16.11
CA ARG A 282 14.96 3.64 -15.92
C ARG A 282 15.74 4.94 -15.70
N ASP A 283 15.57 5.91 -16.59
CA ASP A 283 16.19 7.23 -16.51
C ASP A 283 15.25 8.32 -15.97
N HIS A 284 13.93 8.09 -16.05
CA HIS A 284 12.93 9.04 -15.57
C HIS A 284 11.73 8.32 -14.93
N LEU A 285 10.95 9.08 -14.17
CA LEU A 285 9.72 8.68 -13.52
C LEU A 285 8.71 9.81 -13.61
N VAL A 286 7.48 9.48 -14.01
CA VAL A 286 6.33 10.39 -13.95
C VAL A 286 5.47 9.97 -12.77
N SER A 287 5.07 10.93 -11.94
CA SER A 287 4.14 10.73 -10.82
C SER A 287 3.04 11.78 -10.87
N HIS A 288 1.96 11.54 -10.14
CA HIS A 288 0.89 12.54 -9.99
C HIS A 288 0.39 12.59 -8.55
N SER A 289 -0.11 13.74 -8.16
CA SER A 289 -0.76 13.96 -6.88
C SER A 289 -2.22 13.51 -6.91
N ILE A 290 -2.89 13.54 -5.75
CA ILE A 290 -4.33 13.21 -5.66
C ILE A 290 -5.22 14.12 -6.53
N ASN A 291 -4.80 15.38 -6.75
CA ASN A 291 -5.53 16.31 -7.61
C ASN A 291 -5.16 16.18 -9.11
N GLY A 292 -4.33 15.20 -9.47
CA GLY A 292 -3.92 14.99 -10.86
C GLY A 292 -2.84 15.97 -11.34
N SER A 293 -2.13 16.68 -10.46
CA SER A 293 -0.93 17.44 -10.83
C SER A 293 0.21 16.49 -11.11
N PHE A 294 0.90 16.66 -12.25
CA PHE A 294 1.99 15.77 -12.65
C PHE A 294 3.35 16.31 -12.24
N ALA A 295 4.27 15.41 -12.01
CA ALA A 295 5.70 15.69 -11.92
C ALA A 295 6.50 14.67 -12.73
N ILE A 296 7.62 15.12 -13.28
CA ILE A 296 8.63 14.26 -13.89
C ILE A 296 9.94 14.41 -13.11
N ARG A 297 10.55 13.26 -12.80
CA ARG A 297 11.91 13.19 -12.25
C ARG A 297 12.84 12.54 -13.25
N ARG A 298 13.99 13.17 -13.51
CA ARG A 298 15.07 12.63 -14.32
C ARG A 298 16.41 12.87 -13.64
N GLY A 299 17.08 11.80 -13.23
CA GLY A 299 18.26 11.89 -12.38
C GLY A 299 17.98 12.70 -11.10
N PRO A 300 18.75 13.76 -10.78
CA PRO A 300 18.51 14.60 -9.61
C PRO A 300 17.41 15.66 -9.84
N TRP A 301 16.99 15.89 -11.08
CA TRP A 301 16.03 16.95 -11.39
C TRP A 301 14.60 16.47 -11.27
N LYS A 302 13.75 17.29 -10.65
CA LYS A 302 12.32 17.10 -10.55
C LYS A 302 11.58 18.37 -10.94
N LEU A 303 10.68 18.25 -11.92
CA LEU A 303 9.78 19.30 -12.37
C LEU A 303 8.35 18.92 -12.00
N ALA A 304 7.70 19.71 -11.15
CA ALA A 304 6.28 19.57 -10.82
C ALA A 304 5.45 20.62 -11.58
N LEU A 305 4.37 20.20 -12.22
CA LEU A 305 3.50 21.03 -13.06
C LEU A 305 2.34 21.63 -12.24
N CYS A 306 2.64 22.15 -11.07
CA CYS A 306 1.70 22.84 -10.20
C CYS A 306 2.42 23.83 -9.29
N PRO A 307 1.73 24.88 -8.80
CA PRO A 307 2.33 25.89 -7.91
C PRO A 307 2.39 25.45 -6.43
N ASP A 308 1.79 24.33 -6.08
CA ASP A 308 1.47 23.91 -4.71
C ASP A 308 1.80 22.44 -4.46
N SER A 309 1.28 21.87 -3.38
CA SER A 309 1.50 20.45 -3.07
C SER A 309 0.77 19.49 -4.02
N GLY A 310 -0.18 19.97 -4.79
CA GLY A 310 -1.10 19.09 -5.53
C GLY A 310 -1.96 18.19 -4.62
N GLY A 311 -1.84 18.32 -3.32
CA GLY A 311 -2.41 17.39 -2.35
C GLY A 311 -2.81 18.03 -1.02
N TRP A 312 -2.37 17.43 0.08
CA TRP A 312 -2.85 17.77 1.42
C TRP A 312 -1.91 18.65 2.25
N SER A 313 -0.64 18.73 1.90
CA SER A 313 0.32 19.63 2.55
C SER A 313 0.17 21.09 2.09
N ALA A 314 0.70 22.01 2.86
CA ALA A 314 0.77 23.41 2.47
C ALA A 314 1.90 23.67 1.43
N PRO A 315 1.67 24.60 0.50
CA PRO A 315 0.40 25.26 0.17
C PRO A 315 -0.56 24.27 -0.50
N ARG A 316 -1.81 24.27 -0.06
CA ARG A 316 -2.84 23.38 -0.62
C ARG A 316 -3.44 23.96 -1.88
N PRO A 317 -3.81 23.10 -2.86
CA PRO A 317 -4.53 23.52 -4.06
C PRO A 317 -5.78 24.36 -3.70
N GLY A 318 -5.95 25.48 -4.42
CA GLY A 318 -7.09 26.39 -4.21
C GLY A 318 -6.99 27.28 -2.96
N ASN A 319 -5.93 27.20 -2.17
CA ASN A 319 -5.70 28.09 -1.05
C ASN A 319 -5.19 29.46 -1.53
N LYS A 320 -5.53 30.54 -0.81
CA LYS A 320 -5.00 31.88 -1.08
C LYS A 320 -3.46 31.95 -1.06
N GLN A 321 -2.81 31.04 -0.34
CA GLN A 321 -1.35 30.92 -0.30
C GLN A 321 -0.72 30.55 -1.66
N THR A 322 -1.51 30.03 -2.61
CA THR A 322 -1.03 29.71 -3.96
C THR A 322 -1.03 30.91 -4.89
N ALA A 323 -1.67 32.01 -4.50
CA ALA A 323 -1.72 33.24 -5.30
C ALA A 323 -0.32 33.84 -5.47
N GLY A 324 0.09 34.02 -6.72
CA GLY A 324 1.41 34.59 -7.04
C GLY A 324 2.59 33.61 -7.02
N LEU A 325 2.36 32.33 -6.69
CA LEU A 325 3.38 31.30 -6.82
C LEU A 325 3.64 30.99 -8.30
N PRO A 326 4.88 30.60 -8.65
CA PRO A 326 5.21 30.08 -9.98
C PRO A 326 4.30 28.91 -10.35
N ARG A 327 3.92 28.81 -11.63
CA ARG A 327 3.01 27.76 -12.12
C ARG A 327 3.62 26.35 -12.08
N VAL A 328 4.95 26.30 -12.06
CA VAL A 328 5.72 25.05 -11.98
C VAL A 328 6.77 25.16 -10.88
N GLN A 329 7.27 24.04 -10.45
CA GLN A 329 8.33 23.96 -9.45
C GLN A 329 9.44 23.08 -10.00
N LEU A 330 10.69 23.56 -9.92
CA LEU A 330 11.87 22.82 -10.35
C LEU A 330 12.82 22.67 -9.16
N TYR A 331 13.25 21.43 -8.91
CA TYR A 331 14.15 21.09 -7.80
C TYR A 331 15.34 20.29 -8.28
N ASN A 332 16.51 20.52 -7.66
CA ASN A 332 17.65 19.62 -7.73
C ASN A 332 17.69 18.77 -6.44
N LEU A 333 17.20 17.55 -6.50
CA LEU A 333 17.09 16.65 -5.33
C LEU A 333 18.46 16.17 -4.81
N ALA A 334 19.56 16.40 -5.53
CA ALA A 334 20.90 16.13 -5.01
C ALA A 334 21.32 17.13 -3.93
N ASP A 335 20.91 18.39 -4.08
CA ASP A 335 21.27 19.50 -3.20
C ASP A 335 20.12 19.87 -2.25
N ASP A 336 18.87 19.64 -2.68
CA ASP A 336 17.64 19.99 -1.96
C ASP A 336 16.64 18.82 -1.97
N LEU A 337 16.96 17.78 -1.22
CA LEU A 337 16.11 16.59 -1.08
C LEU A 337 14.74 16.91 -0.43
N GLY A 338 14.70 17.98 0.36
CA GLY A 338 13.50 18.48 1.02
C GLY A 338 12.63 19.41 0.18
N GLU A 339 12.98 19.65 -1.08
CA GLU A 339 12.20 20.48 -2.03
C GLU A 339 11.81 21.85 -1.45
N GLN A 340 12.79 22.53 -0.81
CA GLN A 340 12.56 23.83 -0.15
C GLN A 340 12.79 25.02 -1.07
N HIS A 341 13.62 24.87 -2.10
CA HIS A 341 14.07 25.96 -2.97
C HIS A 341 13.63 25.71 -4.41
N ASN A 342 12.51 26.32 -4.81
CA ASN A 342 12.08 26.31 -6.20
C ASN A 342 13.06 27.12 -7.07
N LEU A 343 13.63 26.49 -8.07
CA LEU A 343 14.65 27.08 -8.99
C LEU A 343 14.05 27.71 -10.25
N GLN A 344 12.69 27.72 -10.34
CA GLN A 344 11.99 28.35 -11.48
C GLN A 344 11.95 29.85 -11.35
#